data_4d95a85692a05eda861ee5190a2cc727
#
_entry.id   4d95a85692a05eda861ee5190a2cc727
#
_cell.length_a   1.000
_cell.length_b   1.000
_cell.length_c   1.000
_cell.angle_alpha   90.00
_cell.angle_beta   90.00
_cell.angle_gamma   90.00
#
_symmetry.space_group_name_H-M   'P 1'
#
loop_
_entity.id
_entity.type
_entity.pdbx_description
1 polymer ?
#
loop_
_entity_poly.entity_id
_entity_poly.type
_entity_poly.pdbx_seq_one_letter_code
_entity_poly.pdbx_strand_id
1 'polypeptide(L)'
;YEGLEVVEANKKLSEYIKITYDKNEVLYVPLKNINKISNYHKNNNTNITIDSLSSNKWSIKKSKADKRVIDHAAEILDIESRRNNANSPSLKADEDLFLNFEKEFPYNETPDQNESILCIKKDLSLIKPMNRVLCGDVGFGKTEVAMRAAFISVSSNKQVIIITPSTVLCDQHYDSFIKRFENFPVTINKLNRHTSNKNKEHIINSFNSNKTDILIATHIVFNNSINYESTGLLI
;
A
#
# COMPACT_ATOMS: atom_id res chain seq x y z
N TYR A 1 29.11 2.11 -22.78
CA TYR A 1 29.81 0.82 -22.62
C TYR A 1 30.64 0.54 -23.87
N GLU A 2 31.95 0.35 -23.71
CA GLU A 2 32.88 0.12 -24.81
C GLU A 2 33.48 -1.32 -24.84
N GLY A 3 33.12 -2.14 -23.88
CA GLY A 3 33.58 -3.54 -23.83
C GLY A 3 34.36 -3.87 -22.56
N LEU A 4 34.98 -5.05 -22.57
CA LEU A 4 35.88 -5.54 -21.54
C LEU A 4 37.34 -5.19 -21.94
N GLU A 5 38.11 -4.73 -20.97
CA GLU A 5 39.53 -4.39 -21.14
C GLU A 5 40.32 -5.01 -19.98
N VAL A 6 41.46 -5.61 -20.30
CA VAL A 6 42.37 -6.14 -19.28
C VAL A 6 43.34 -5.06 -18.89
N VAL A 7 43.25 -4.61 -17.61
CA VAL A 7 44.09 -3.55 -17.09
C VAL A 7 44.98 -4.10 -15.97
N GLU A 8 46.23 -3.73 -15.99
CA GLU A 8 47.15 -4.03 -14.90
C GLU A 8 46.95 -3.03 -13.77
N ALA A 9 46.40 -3.51 -12.65
CA ALA A 9 46.27 -2.72 -11.44
C ALA A 9 46.98 -3.44 -10.28
N ASN A 10 47.85 -2.75 -9.57
CA ASN A 10 48.63 -3.30 -8.43
C ASN A 10 49.42 -4.58 -8.79
N LYS A 11 50.06 -4.60 -9.97
CA LYS A 11 50.84 -5.74 -10.48
C LYS A 11 50.04 -7.05 -10.72
N LYS A 12 48.70 -6.90 -10.88
CA LYS A 12 47.82 -8.02 -11.27
C LYS A 12 47.01 -7.60 -12.48
N LEU A 13 46.98 -8.45 -13.50
CA LEU A 13 46.09 -8.32 -14.64
C LEU A 13 44.66 -8.70 -14.19
N SER A 14 43.71 -7.83 -14.40
CA SER A 14 42.30 -8.06 -14.09
C SER A 14 41.42 -7.49 -15.21
N GLU A 15 40.28 -8.12 -15.37
CA GLU A 15 39.27 -7.69 -16.35
C GLU A 15 38.38 -6.59 -15.77
N TYR A 16 38.22 -5.53 -16.58
CA TYR A 16 37.39 -4.37 -16.23
C TYR A 16 36.41 -4.10 -17.36
N ILE A 17 35.25 -3.59 -16.96
CA ILE A 17 34.25 -3.04 -17.86
C ILE A 17 34.60 -1.58 -18.09
N LYS A 18 34.80 -1.19 -19.35
CA LYS A 18 35.11 0.19 -19.75
C LYS A 18 33.83 0.94 -20.04
N ILE A 19 33.63 2.05 -19.34
CA ILE A 19 32.48 2.95 -19.49
C ILE A 19 32.99 4.34 -19.78
N THR A 20 32.60 4.91 -20.93
CA THR A 20 32.96 6.27 -21.32
C THR A 20 31.87 7.26 -20.92
N TYR A 21 32.28 8.33 -20.30
CA TYR A 21 31.48 9.47 -19.87
C TYR A 21 31.67 10.68 -20.80
N ASP A 22 30.98 11.78 -20.51
CA ASP A 22 31.18 13.03 -21.26
C ASP A 22 32.68 13.44 -21.24
N LYS A 23 33.10 14.15 -22.29
CA LYS A 23 34.48 14.58 -22.50
C LYS A 23 35.52 13.45 -22.55
N ASN A 24 35.12 12.25 -22.99
CA ASN A 24 35.97 11.06 -23.07
C ASN A 24 36.58 10.62 -21.73
N GLU A 25 35.97 11.01 -20.61
CA GLU A 25 36.36 10.47 -19.30
C GLU A 25 36.00 8.99 -19.21
N VAL A 26 36.91 8.15 -18.71
CA VAL A 26 36.74 6.70 -18.68
C VAL A 26 36.68 6.20 -17.24
N LEU A 27 35.70 5.35 -16.95
CA LEU A 27 35.59 4.62 -15.70
C LEU A 27 35.80 3.13 -15.95
N TYR A 28 36.74 2.53 -15.22
CA TYR A 28 36.98 1.10 -15.21
C TYR A 28 36.29 0.44 -14.03
N VAL A 29 35.31 -0.41 -14.29
CA VAL A 29 34.58 -1.14 -13.24
C VAL A 29 35.05 -2.60 -13.22
N PRO A 30 35.58 -3.10 -12.09
CA PRO A 30 36.00 -4.49 -11.98
C PRO A 30 34.86 -5.44 -12.34
N LEU A 31 35.12 -6.52 -13.08
CA LEU A 31 34.10 -7.46 -13.54
C LEU A 31 33.26 -8.04 -12.37
N LYS A 32 33.85 -8.22 -11.21
CA LYS A 32 33.14 -8.64 -9.97
C LYS A 32 32.04 -7.69 -9.52
N ASN A 33 32.02 -6.46 -10.01
CA ASN A 33 31.02 -5.44 -9.70
C ASN A 33 30.00 -5.25 -10.84
N ILE A 34 29.89 -6.19 -11.77
CA ILE A 34 28.96 -6.12 -12.92
C ILE A 34 27.50 -5.94 -12.48
N ASN A 35 27.14 -6.47 -11.32
CA ASN A 35 25.80 -6.30 -10.71
C ASN A 35 25.45 -4.85 -10.35
N LYS A 36 26.43 -3.96 -10.30
CA LYS A 36 26.24 -2.51 -10.05
C LYS A 36 25.98 -1.72 -11.34
N ILE A 37 26.06 -2.37 -12.49
CA ILE A 37 25.82 -1.76 -13.79
C ILE A 37 24.52 -2.31 -14.34
N SER A 38 23.63 -1.41 -14.77
CA SER A 38 22.37 -1.76 -15.41
C SER A 38 22.27 -1.08 -16.78
N ASN A 39 21.62 -1.76 -17.73
CA ASN A 39 21.28 -1.14 -19.00
C ASN A 39 20.26 -0.04 -18.79
N TYR A 40 20.54 1.14 -19.33
CA TYR A 40 19.59 2.22 -19.37
C TYR A 40 18.66 2.02 -20.58
N HIS A 41 17.42 1.60 -20.32
CA HIS A 41 16.43 1.48 -21.38
C HIS A 41 15.96 2.86 -21.83
N LYS A 42 16.28 3.21 -23.04
CA LYS A 42 15.88 4.45 -23.68
C LYS A 42 14.37 4.41 -24.00
N ASN A 43 13.59 5.21 -23.30
CA ASN A 43 12.27 5.59 -23.83
C ASN A 43 12.51 6.52 -25.02
N ASN A 44 11.92 6.23 -26.17
CA ASN A 44 12.23 6.77 -27.51
C ASN A 44 12.20 8.31 -27.67
N ASN A 45 11.93 9.09 -26.62
CA ASN A 45 11.72 10.55 -26.71
C ASN A 45 12.64 11.41 -25.81
N THR A 46 13.68 10.87 -25.19
CA THR A 46 14.56 11.68 -24.34
C THR A 46 15.98 11.73 -24.92
N ASN A 47 16.47 12.94 -25.21
CA ASN A 47 17.89 13.18 -25.44
C ASN A 47 18.65 12.91 -24.12
N ILE A 48 19.38 11.81 -24.05
CA ILE A 48 20.21 11.46 -22.91
C ILE A 48 21.48 12.28 -22.99
N THR A 49 21.70 13.19 -22.05
CA THR A 49 22.98 13.83 -21.85
C THR A 49 23.86 12.93 -21.01
N ILE A 50 25.04 12.59 -21.53
CA ILE A 50 26.04 11.79 -20.80
C ILE A 50 26.60 12.68 -19.68
N ASP A 51 26.64 12.15 -18.45
CA ASP A 51 27.22 12.88 -17.30
C ASP A 51 28.76 12.86 -17.36
N SER A 52 29.41 13.87 -16.79
CA SER A 52 30.87 13.95 -16.65
C SER A 52 31.28 13.52 -15.24
N LEU A 53 32.35 12.73 -15.12
CA LEU A 53 32.92 12.27 -13.84
C LEU A 53 33.55 13.43 -13.04
N SER A 54 34.14 14.40 -13.73
CA SER A 54 34.81 15.54 -13.12
C SER A 54 33.83 16.66 -12.66
N SER A 55 32.54 16.55 -13.01
CA SER A 55 31.56 17.57 -12.67
C SER A 55 30.97 17.34 -11.25
N ASN A 56 30.75 18.45 -10.52
CA ASN A 56 30.04 18.39 -9.22
C ASN A 56 28.54 18.10 -9.34
N LYS A 57 28.02 17.89 -10.55
CA LYS A 57 26.60 17.63 -10.80
C LYS A 57 26.10 16.40 -10.06
N TRP A 58 26.90 15.34 -10.05
CA TRP A 58 26.57 14.09 -9.34
C TRP A 58 26.53 14.28 -7.82
N SER A 59 27.52 14.95 -7.23
CA SER A 59 27.55 15.23 -5.79
C SER A 59 26.36 16.08 -5.35
N ILE A 60 25.97 17.07 -6.17
CA ILE A 60 24.77 17.89 -5.92
C ILE A 60 23.49 17.07 -6.02
N LYS A 61 23.35 16.21 -7.05
CA LYS A 61 22.19 15.31 -7.18
C LYS A 61 22.10 14.35 -6.01
N LYS A 62 23.24 13.76 -5.61
CA LYS A 62 23.33 12.85 -4.46
C LYS A 62 22.93 13.56 -3.17
N SER A 63 23.51 14.73 -2.87
CA SER A 63 23.18 15.50 -1.68
C SER A 63 21.70 15.91 -1.60
N LYS A 64 21.09 16.25 -2.75
CA LYS A 64 19.64 16.50 -2.82
C LYS A 64 18.81 15.24 -2.56
N ALA A 65 19.26 14.09 -3.07
CA ALA A 65 18.58 12.81 -2.82
C ALA A 65 18.70 12.43 -1.34
N ASP A 66 19.90 12.55 -0.75
CA ASP A 66 20.14 12.25 0.67
C ASP A 66 19.26 13.12 1.58
N LYS A 67 19.16 14.43 1.30
CA LYS A 67 18.24 15.30 2.05
C LYS A 67 16.79 14.85 1.95
N ARG A 68 16.30 14.56 0.74
CA ARG A 68 14.92 14.07 0.56
C ARG A 68 14.65 12.77 1.29
N VAL A 69 15.62 11.86 1.31
CA VAL A 69 15.49 10.59 2.05
C VAL A 69 15.40 10.84 3.56
N ILE A 70 16.23 11.76 4.09
CA ILE A 70 16.19 12.14 5.51
C ILE A 70 14.86 12.81 5.87
N ASP A 71 14.40 13.77 5.05
CA ASP A 71 13.14 14.48 5.25
C ASP A 71 11.96 13.49 5.25
N HIS A 72 11.94 12.57 4.28
CA HIS A 72 10.91 11.55 4.19
C HIS A 72 10.95 10.54 5.35
N ALA A 73 12.14 10.15 5.79
CA ALA A 73 12.30 9.30 6.97
C ALA A 73 11.79 9.99 8.24
N ALA A 74 12.06 11.28 8.40
CA ALA A 74 11.55 12.07 9.52
C ALA A 74 10.02 12.16 9.50
N GLU A 75 9.40 12.35 8.32
CA GLU A 75 7.96 12.35 8.16
C GLU A 75 7.32 11.01 8.55
N ILE A 76 7.91 9.88 8.10
CA ILE A 76 7.44 8.53 8.48
C ILE A 76 7.53 8.32 9.98
N LEU A 77 8.64 8.73 10.61
CA LEU A 77 8.81 8.61 12.06
C LEU A 77 7.82 9.47 12.84
N ASP A 78 7.49 10.67 12.36
CA ASP A 78 6.48 11.53 12.99
C ASP A 78 5.08 10.90 12.90
N ILE A 79 4.70 10.37 11.73
CA ILE A 79 3.42 9.66 11.55
C ILE A 79 3.34 8.46 12.49
N GLU A 80 4.40 7.65 12.59
CA GLU A 80 4.43 6.48 13.48
C GLU A 80 4.39 6.88 14.95
N SER A 81 5.08 7.95 15.33
CA SER A 81 5.03 8.50 16.69
C SER A 81 3.62 8.96 17.05
N ARG A 82 2.94 9.70 16.17
CA ARG A 82 1.55 10.12 16.38
C ARG A 82 0.62 8.92 16.52
N ARG A 83 0.77 7.90 15.68
CA ARG A 83 -0.02 6.67 15.77
C ARG A 83 0.20 5.93 17.09
N ASN A 84 1.45 5.83 17.53
CA ASN A 84 1.79 5.17 18.78
C ASN A 84 1.23 5.87 20.03
N ASN A 85 1.04 7.18 19.95
CA ASN A 85 0.48 8.01 21.01
C ASN A 85 -1.05 8.22 20.89
N ALA A 86 -1.65 7.78 19.79
CA ALA A 86 -3.08 7.87 19.57
C ALA A 86 -3.82 6.71 20.27
N ASN A 87 -5.00 7.01 20.79
CA ASN A 87 -5.93 6.01 21.30
C ASN A 87 -6.95 5.65 20.22
N SER A 88 -7.28 4.38 20.11
CA SER A 88 -8.31 3.83 19.26
C SER A 88 -9.41 3.20 20.12
N PRO A 89 -10.67 3.24 19.72
CA PRO A 89 -11.69 2.44 20.40
C PRO A 89 -11.35 0.95 20.27
N SER A 90 -11.54 0.20 21.36
CA SER A 90 -11.45 -1.27 21.30
C SER A 90 -12.63 -1.81 20.52
N LEU A 91 -12.39 -2.50 19.44
CA LEU A 91 -13.41 -3.10 18.57
C LEU A 91 -13.53 -4.59 18.89
N LYS A 92 -14.71 -5.02 19.29
CA LYS A 92 -15.01 -6.41 19.62
C LYS A 92 -16.36 -6.77 19.00
N ALA A 93 -16.36 -7.77 18.14
CA ALA A 93 -17.62 -8.34 17.66
C ALA A 93 -18.31 -9.13 18.79
N ASP A 94 -19.62 -9.18 18.74
CA ASP A 94 -20.37 -10.20 19.44
C ASP A 94 -19.93 -11.59 18.94
N GLU A 95 -19.62 -12.49 19.87
CA GLU A 95 -19.03 -13.78 19.51
C GLU A 95 -20.01 -14.66 18.73
N ASP A 96 -21.29 -14.64 19.08
CA ASP A 96 -22.32 -15.44 18.39
C ASP A 96 -22.56 -14.92 16.97
N LEU A 97 -22.62 -13.60 16.79
CA LEU A 97 -22.76 -12.99 15.48
C LEU A 97 -21.51 -13.25 14.60
N PHE A 98 -20.33 -13.18 15.21
CA PHE A 98 -19.08 -13.46 14.49
C PHE A 98 -18.99 -14.91 14.06
N LEU A 99 -19.35 -15.86 14.93
CA LEU A 99 -19.41 -17.30 14.60
C LEU A 99 -20.42 -17.59 13.49
N ASN A 100 -21.58 -16.89 13.48
CA ASN A 100 -22.53 -17.03 12.39
C ASN A 100 -21.96 -16.51 11.07
N PHE A 101 -21.27 -15.36 11.10
CA PHE A 101 -20.56 -14.84 9.94
C PHE A 101 -19.47 -15.81 9.46
N GLU A 102 -18.72 -16.45 10.35
CA GLU A 102 -17.73 -17.48 9.99
C GLU A 102 -18.37 -18.70 9.30
N LYS A 103 -19.45 -19.22 9.85
CA LYS A 103 -20.14 -20.40 9.30
C LYS A 103 -20.70 -20.22 7.90
N GLU A 104 -21.01 -19.00 7.50
CA GLU A 104 -21.47 -18.69 6.14
C GLU A 104 -20.34 -18.69 5.10
N PHE A 105 -19.09 -18.78 5.52
CA PHE A 105 -17.98 -18.91 4.59
C PHE A 105 -17.98 -20.32 3.96
N PRO A 106 -18.09 -20.43 2.61
CA PRO A 106 -18.32 -21.73 1.96
C PRO A 106 -17.06 -22.60 1.86
N TYR A 107 -15.92 -22.14 2.38
CA TYR A 107 -14.64 -22.83 2.32
C TYR A 107 -14.07 -23.04 3.73
N ASN A 108 -13.10 -23.95 3.84
CA ASN A 108 -12.32 -24.07 5.06
C ASN A 108 -11.14 -23.07 5.02
N GLU A 109 -10.93 -22.39 6.12
CA GLU A 109 -9.80 -21.48 6.26
C GLU A 109 -8.48 -22.24 6.26
N THR A 110 -7.48 -21.65 5.61
CA THR A 110 -6.12 -22.16 5.75
C THR A 110 -5.55 -21.80 7.14
N PRO A 111 -4.53 -22.54 7.64
CA PRO A 111 -3.88 -22.19 8.90
C PRO A 111 -3.40 -20.72 8.95
N ASP A 112 -2.84 -20.21 7.84
CA ASP A 112 -2.33 -18.83 7.74
C ASP A 112 -3.47 -17.80 7.78
N GLN A 113 -4.62 -18.11 7.17
CA GLN A 113 -5.81 -17.25 7.26
C GLN A 113 -6.32 -17.18 8.69
N ASN A 114 -6.42 -18.31 9.39
CA ASN A 114 -6.85 -18.38 10.78
C ASN A 114 -5.90 -17.60 11.69
N GLU A 115 -4.59 -17.77 11.54
CA GLU A 115 -3.60 -17.01 12.30
C GLU A 115 -3.75 -15.50 12.04
N SER A 116 -3.92 -15.11 10.78
CA SER A 116 -4.11 -13.69 10.39
C SER A 116 -5.37 -13.10 11.02
N ILE A 117 -6.48 -13.83 11.01
CA ILE A 117 -7.76 -13.43 11.60
C ILE A 117 -7.62 -13.25 13.11
N LEU A 118 -6.98 -14.21 13.79
CA LEU A 118 -6.74 -14.13 15.24
C LEU A 118 -5.86 -12.93 15.61
N CYS A 119 -4.81 -12.69 14.83
CA CYS A 119 -3.95 -11.52 15.02
C CYS A 119 -4.71 -10.21 14.85
N ILE A 120 -5.54 -10.09 13.81
CA ILE A 120 -6.36 -8.89 13.54
C ILE A 120 -7.40 -8.71 14.65
N LYS A 121 -8.10 -9.77 15.07
CA LYS A 121 -9.07 -9.75 16.18
C LYS A 121 -8.41 -9.23 17.47
N LYS A 122 -7.20 -9.70 17.75
CA LYS A 122 -6.41 -9.24 18.89
C LYS A 122 -6.03 -7.75 18.75
N ASP A 123 -5.50 -7.34 17.62
CA ASP A 123 -5.09 -5.95 17.39
C ASP A 123 -6.27 -4.98 17.49
N LEU A 124 -7.42 -5.30 16.87
CA LEU A 124 -8.62 -4.48 16.92
C LEU A 124 -9.18 -4.36 18.35
N SER A 125 -8.93 -5.34 19.22
CA SER A 125 -9.36 -5.30 20.62
C SER A 125 -8.52 -4.39 21.50
N LEU A 126 -7.35 -3.94 21.02
CA LEU A 126 -6.47 -3.03 21.76
C LEU A 126 -6.97 -1.58 21.67
N ILE A 127 -6.54 -0.75 22.65
CA ILE A 127 -6.80 0.70 22.66
C ILE A 127 -5.83 1.45 21.71
N LYS A 128 -4.99 0.75 21.01
CA LYS A 128 -3.99 1.28 20.08
C LYS A 128 -4.43 1.06 18.64
N PRO A 129 -4.30 2.06 17.75
CA PRO A 129 -4.61 1.89 16.34
C PRO A 129 -3.81 0.75 15.71
N MET A 130 -4.51 -0.19 15.07
CA MET A 130 -3.89 -1.28 14.32
C MET A 130 -3.13 -0.73 13.11
N ASN A 131 -1.92 -1.22 12.89
CA ASN A 131 -1.16 -1.00 11.67
C ASN A 131 -0.57 -2.34 11.20
N ARG A 132 -1.27 -3.01 10.30
CA ARG A 132 -0.94 -4.37 9.88
C ARG A 132 -0.94 -4.50 8.36
N VAL A 133 0.06 -5.16 7.81
CA VAL A 133 0.13 -5.56 6.41
C VAL A 133 -0.22 -7.04 6.32
N LEU A 134 -1.23 -7.38 5.50
CA LEU A 134 -1.59 -8.75 5.17
C LEU A 134 -0.93 -9.13 3.83
N CYS A 135 0.09 -9.97 3.88
CA CYS A 135 0.80 -10.46 2.71
C CYS A 135 0.26 -11.83 2.28
N GLY A 136 0.19 -12.05 0.98
CA GLY A 136 -0.21 -13.32 0.39
C GLY A 136 -0.35 -13.21 -1.12
N ASP A 137 -0.20 -14.32 -1.84
CA ASP A 137 -0.34 -14.35 -3.28
C ASP A 137 -1.78 -14.13 -3.77
N VAL A 138 -1.94 -13.93 -5.08
CA VAL A 138 -3.26 -13.79 -5.71
C VAL A 138 -4.05 -15.09 -5.51
N GLY A 139 -5.33 -14.97 -5.12
CA GLY A 139 -6.20 -16.11 -4.88
C GLY A 139 -6.12 -16.74 -3.48
N PHE A 140 -5.23 -16.27 -2.60
CA PHE A 140 -5.08 -16.81 -1.22
C PHE A 140 -6.12 -16.28 -0.22
N GLY A 141 -7.23 -15.73 -0.69
CA GLY A 141 -8.35 -15.36 0.15
C GLY A 141 -8.13 -14.19 1.09
N LYS A 142 -7.17 -13.29 0.81
CA LYS A 142 -6.94 -12.05 1.59
C LYS A 142 -8.22 -11.23 1.81
N THR A 143 -9.13 -11.26 0.84
CA THR A 143 -10.40 -10.53 0.89
C THR A 143 -11.31 -11.04 2.01
N GLU A 144 -11.36 -12.35 2.26
CA GLU A 144 -12.15 -12.90 3.37
C GLU A 144 -11.61 -12.43 4.73
N VAL A 145 -10.28 -12.40 4.90
CA VAL A 145 -9.65 -11.88 6.11
C VAL A 145 -10.02 -10.40 6.32
N ALA A 146 -10.03 -9.60 5.24
CA ALA A 146 -10.46 -8.20 5.27
C ALA A 146 -11.96 -8.07 5.61
N MET A 147 -12.82 -8.95 5.08
CA MET A 147 -14.25 -8.97 5.38
C MET A 147 -14.53 -9.29 6.86
N ARG A 148 -13.76 -10.21 7.46
CA ARG A 148 -13.86 -10.50 8.90
C ARG A 148 -13.44 -9.32 9.76
N ALA A 149 -12.37 -8.61 9.39
CA ALA A 149 -11.97 -7.38 10.05
C ALA A 149 -13.06 -6.30 9.95
N ALA A 150 -13.66 -6.16 8.78
CA ALA A 150 -14.76 -5.23 8.54
C ALA A 150 -15.99 -5.60 9.40
N PHE A 151 -16.34 -6.89 9.48
CA PHE A 151 -17.45 -7.37 10.30
C PHE A 151 -17.25 -7.02 11.78
N ILE A 152 -16.05 -7.21 12.33
CA ILE A 152 -15.71 -6.84 13.72
C ILE A 152 -15.95 -5.34 13.96
N SER A 153 -15.53 -4.51 13.02
CA SER A 153 -15.69 -3.05 13.13
C SER A 153 -17.16 -2.65 13.10
N VAL A 154 -17.91 -3.15 12.12
CA VAL A 154 -19.35 -2.85 11.98
C VAL A 154 -20.14 -3.36 13.19
N SER A 155 -19.86 -4.56 13.68
CA SER A 155 -20.49 -5.10 14.91
C SER A 155 -20.20 -4.26 16.16
N SER A 156 -19.12 -3.48 16.13
CA SER A 156 -18.77 -2.51 17.17
C SER A 156 -19.36 -1.10 16.92
N ASN A 157 -20.33 -0.97 16.01
CA ASN A 157 -20.94 0.29 15.58
C ASN A 157 -19.92 1.30 15.05
N LYS A 158 -18.90 0.84 14.32
CA LYS A 158 -17.90 1.67 13.66
C LYS A 158 -17.90 1.43 12.15
N GLN A 159 -17.78 2.54 11.43
CA GLN A 159 -17.74 2.49 9.97
C GLN A 159 -16.40 1.96 9.45
N VAL A 160 -16.45 1.36 8.28
CA VAL A 160 -15.27 0.83 7.57
C VAL A 160 -15.12 1.51 6.23
N ILE A 161 -13.89 1.88 5.90
CA ILE A 161 -13.52 2.37 4.57
C ILE A 161 -12.54 1.39 3.96
N ILE A 162 -12.83 0.97 2.71
CA ILE A 162 -11.96 0.10 1.93
C ILE A 162 -11.49 0.87 0.71
N ILE A 163 -10.17 1.06 0.60
CA ILE A 163 -9.57 1.82 -0.50
C ILE A 163 -9.00 0.87 -1.53
N THR A 164 -9.41 1.08 -2.78
CA THR A 164 -8.94 0.28 -3.91
C THR A 164 -8.16 1.15 -4.90
N PRO A 165 -7.11 0.61 -5.54
CA PRO A 165 -6.28 1.38 -6.47
C PRO A 165 -6.98 1.66 -7.82
N SER A 166 -8.03 0.91 -8.15
CA SER A 166 -8.74 1.04 -9.42
C SER A 166 -10.25 0.90 -9.29
N THR A 167 -10.98 1.43 -10.25
CA THR A 167 -12.45 1.30 -10.33
C THR A 167 -12.90 -0.14 -10.51
N VAL A 168 -12.14 -0.93 -11.26
CA VAL A 168 -12.45 -2.36 -11.48
C VAL A 168 -12.37 -3.13 -10.17
N LEU A 169 -11.31 -2.93 -9.39
CA LEU A 169 -11.20 -3.55 -8.06
C LEU A 169 -12.26 -3.04 -7.09
N CYS A 170 -12.62 -1.76 -7.18
CA CYS A 170 -13.71 -1.21 -6.38
C CYS A 170 -15.03 -1.94 -6.65
N ASP A 171 -15.37 -2.16 -7.91
CA ASP A 171 -16.58 -2.89 -8.30
C ASP A 171 -16.51 -4.37 -7.87
N GLN A 172 -15.39 -5.05 -8.09
CA GLN A 172 -15.20 -6.44 -7.67
C GLN A 172 -15.32 -6.62 -6.16
N HIS A 173 -14.69 -5.76 -5.37
CA HIS A 173 -14.81 -5.81 -3.91
C HIS A 173 -16.23 -5.49 -3.47
N TYR A 174 -16.88 -4.50 -4.08
CA TYR A 174 -18.26 -4.17 -3.76
C TYR A 174 -19.19 -5.38 -3.96
N ASP A 175 -19.14 -6.04 -5.11
CA ASP A 175 -19.97 -7.20 -5.41
C ASP A 175 -19.68 -8.37 -4.45
N SER A 176 -18.39 -8.59 -4.11
CA SER A 176 -17.99 -9.63 -3.17
C SER A 176 -18.48 -9.35 -1.75
N PHE A 177 -18.39 -8.09 -1.30
CA PHE A 177 -18.88 -7.68 0.02
C PHE A 177 -20.39 -7.74 0.11
N ILE A 178 -21.13 -7.24 -0.88
CA ILE A 178 -22.61 -7.35 -0.93
C ILE A 178 -23.03 -8.81 -0.77
N LYS A 179 -22.43 -9.71 -1.54
CA LYS A 179 -22.74 -11.14 -1.47
C LYS A 179 -22.42 -11.75 -0.11
N ARG A 180 -21.29 -11.39 0.49
CA ARG A 180 -20.80 -11.96 1.75
C ARG A 180 -21.58 -11.48 2.97
N PHE A 181 -22.13 -10.27 2.88
CA PHE A 181 -22.90 -9.62 3.95
C PHE A 181 -24.41 -9.68 3.73
N GLU A 182 -24.89 -10.46 2.75
CA GLU A 182 -26.31 -10.50 2.34
C GLU A 182 -27.27 -10.79 3.49
N ASN A 183 -26.88 -11.67 4.43
CA ASN A 183 -27.70 -12.08 5.56
C ASN A 183 -27.51 -11.18 6.81
N PHE A 184 -26.73 -10.13 6.72
CA PHE A 184 -26.44 -9.23 7.84
C PHE A 184 -26.98 -7.83 7.59
N PRO A 185 -27.49 -7.13 8.63
CA PRO A 185 -28.05 -5.79 8.48
C PRO A 185 -26.92 -4.75 8.33
N VAL A 186 -26.14 -4.84 7.26
CA VAL A 186 -24.99 -3.98 6.97
C VAL A 186 -25.21 -3.24 5.65
N THR A 187 -25.15 -1.93 5.70
CA THR A 187 -25.30 -1.07 4.52
C THR A 187 -23.95 -0.81 3.86
N ILE A 188 -23.78 -1.28 2.63
CA ILE A 188 -22.54 -1.14 1.87
C ILE A 188 -22.76 -0.23 0.67
N ASN A 189 -21.90 0.76 0.51
CA ASN A 189 -21.91 1.66 -0.64
C ASN A 189 -20.54 1.67 -1.33
N LYS A 190 -20.55 2.03 -2.62
CA LYS A 190 -19.30 2.22 -3.38
C LYS A 190 -19.18 3.63 -3.94
N LEU A 191 -17.94 4.13 -3.96
CA LEU A 191 -17.63 5.48 -4.45
C LEU A 191 -16.41 5.45 -5.37
N ASN A 192 -16.62 5.65 -6.67
CA ASN A 192 -15.56 5.71 -7.66
C ASN A 192 -15.82 6.80 -8.70
N ARG A 193 -14.91 6.96 -9.68
CA ARG A 193 -15.04 8.01 -10.71
C ARG A 193 -16.28 7.86 -11.61
N HIS A 194 -16.87 6.66 -11.69
CA HIS A 194 -18.06 6.40 -12.50
C HIS A 194 -19.35 6.69 -11.73
N THR A 195 -19.27 6.97 -10.43
CA THR A 195 -20.43 7.39 -9.63
C THR A 195 -20.89 8.78 -10.09
N SER A 196 -22.15 8.89 -10.49
CA SER A 196 -22.73 10.19 -10.90
C SER A 196 -22.67 11.21 -9.75
N ASN A 197 -22.57 12.49 -10.06
CA ASN A 197 -22.45 13.54 -9.03
C ASN A 197 -23.61 13.50 -8.02
N LYS A 198 -24.84 13.27 -8.47
CA LYS A 198 -26.01 13.14 -7.59
C LYS A 198 -25.88 11.96 -6.62
N ASN A 199 -25.45 10.81 -7.13
CA ASN A 199 -25.26 9.62 -6.30
C ASN A 199 -24.06 9.79 -5.36
N LYS A 200 -23.01 10.49 -5.81
CA LYS A 200 -21.84 10.79 -4.99
C LYS A 200 -22.23 11.60 -3.74
N GLU A 201 -22.98 12.67 -3.92
CA GLU A 201 -23.47 13.48 -2.79
C GLU A 201 -24.37 12.66 -1.85
N HIS A 202 -25.25 11.84 -2.40
CA HIS A 202 -26.10 10.96 -1.60
C HIS A 202 -25.29 9.96 -0.78
N ILE A 203 -24.29 9.30 -1.37
CA ILE A 203 -23.41 8.33 -0.69
C ILE A 203 -22.59 9.01 0.41
N ILE A 204 -22.01 10.17 0.12
CA ILE A 204 -21.25 10.96 1.11
C ILE A 204 -22.15 11.37 2.28
N ASN A 205 -23.33 11.89 2.01
CA ASN A 205 -24.28 12.26 3.06
C ASN A 205 -24.75 11.06 3.89
N SER A 206 -24.97 9.90 3.24
CA SER A 206 -25.32 8.65 3.90
C SER A 206 -24.19 8.18 4.82
N PHE A 207 -22.95 8.26 4.37
CA PHE A 207 -21.77 7.92 5.18
C PHE A 207 -21.60 8.88 6.36
N ASN A 208 -21.65 10.18 6.11
CA ASN A 208 -21.51 11.21 7.14
C ASN A 208 -22.62 11.19 8.20
N SER A 209 -23.80 10.65 7.85
CA SER A 209 -24.92 10.45 8.78
C SER A 209 -24.98 9.06 9.41
N ASN A 210 -23.91 8.28 9.33
CA ASN A 210 -23.79 6.91 9.87
C ASN A 210 -24.85 5.93 9.34
N LYS A 211 -25.36 6.14 8.13
CA LYS A 211 -26.29 5.23 7.46
C LYS A 211 -25.61 4.22 6.56
N THR A 212 -24.33 4.44 6.27
CA THR A 212 -23.47 3.53 5.50
C THR A 212 -22.45 2.96 6.45
N ASP A 213 -22.41 1.65 6.60
CA ASP A 213 -21.48 0.96 7.48
C ASP A 213 -20.13 0.71 6.82
N ILE A 214 -20.17 0.30 5.54
CA ILE A 214 -18.96 0.00 4.76
C ILE A 214 -18.96 0.85 3.48
N LEU A 215 -17.91 1.63 3.28
CA LEU A 215 -17.67 2.39 2.07
C LEU A 215 -16.49 1.83 1.30
N ILE A 216 -16.72 1.28 0.11
CA ILE A 216 -15.67 0.81 -0.78
C ILE A 216 -15.39 1.88 -1.83
N ALA A 217 -14.17 2.40 -1.85
CA ALA A 217 -13.88 3.56 -2.68
C ALA A 217 -12.48 3.50 -3.31
N THR A 218 -12.31 4.28 -4.37
CA THR A 218 -10.98 4.63 -4.87
C THR A 218 -10.45 5.85 -4.08
N HIS A 219 -9.27 6.35 -4.44
CA HIS A 219 -8.67 7.54 -3.83
C HIS A 219 -9.58 8.80 -3.79
N ILE A 220 -10.72 8.76 -4.47
CA ILE A 220 -11.72 9.84 -4.44
C ILE A 220 -12.29 10.10 -3.03
N VAL A 221 -12.17 9.12 -2.14
CA VAL A 221 -12.59 9.23 -0.73
C VAL A 221 -11.83 10.32 0.02
N PHE A 222 -10.59 10.64 -0.38
CA PHE A 222 -9.78 11.70 0.25
C PHE A 222 -10.17 13.12 -0.14
N ASN A 223 -11.14 13.30 -1.02
CA ASN A 223 -11.67 14.62 -1.36
C ASN A 223 -12.64 15.09 -0.26
N ASN A 224 -12.19 15.94 0.57
CA ASN A 224 -12.72 16.88 1.59
C ASN A 224 -14.20 16.85 2.04
N SER A 225 -15.00 15.88 1.67
CA SER A 225 -16.43 15.86 1.99
C SER A 225 -16.83 14.74 2.96
N ILE A 226 -15.88 13.88 3.35
CA ILE A 226 -16.14 12.71 4.18
C ILE A 226 -15.71 13.00 5.64
N ASN A 227 -16.62 12.73 6.56
CA ASN A 227 -16.34 12.75 7.99
C ASN A 227 -15.84 11.37 8.43
N TYR A 228 -14.64 11.32 8.99
CA TYR A 228 -13.98 10.07 9.42
C TYR A 228 -14.16 9.75 10.91
N GLU A 229 -14.88 10.58 11.69
CA GLU A 229 -14.97 10.44 13.15
C GLU A 229 -15.57 9.10 13.60
N SER A 230 -16.50 8.55 12.81
CA SER A 230 -17.11 7.25 13.09
C SER A 230 -16.35 6.07 12.48
N THR A 231 -15.27 6.33 11.72
CA THR A 231 -14.49 5.28 11.06
C THR A 231 -13.62 4.55 12.09
N GLY A 232 -13.85 3.25 12.24
CA GLY A 232 -13.05 2.38 13.11
C GLY A 232 -11.98 1.59 12.38
N LEU A 233 -12.14 1.39 11.07
CA LEU A 233 -11.21 0.58 10.29
C LEU A 233 -11.03 1.15 8.88
N LEU A 234 -9.77 1.22 8.45
CA LEU A 234 -9.36 1.53 7.09
C LEU A 234 -8.61 0.33 6.51
N ILE A 235 -8.99 -0.15 5.33
CA ILE A 235 -8.38 -1.26 4.59
C ILE A 235 -7.90 -0.77 3.23
#